data_2ac6aed3bfba061d24c6d53fa126f536
#
_entry.id   2ac6aed3bfba061d24c6d53fa126f536
#
_cell.length_a   1.000
_cell.length_b   1.000
_cell.length_c   1.000
_cell.angle_alpha   90.00
_cell.angle_beta   90.00
_cell.angle_gamma   90.00
#
_symmetry.space_group_name_H-M   'P 1'
#
loop_
_entity.id
_entity.type
_entity.pdbx_description
1 polymer ?
#
loop_
_entity_poly.entity_id
_entity_poly.type
_entity_poly.pdbx_seq_one_letter_code
_entity_poly.pdbx_strand_id
1 'polypeptide(L)'
;VTQVTHGHDEAPDAAGVFCMDRSITSSASLTGGTRARGDALFAGIVRCSALLILLGLGGMIAVMAWGARGAFATFGPGFILDPAWNPVTQHFGAAAPVFGTLVTALISIVIAVPLAFGIAFWLTEIASARLANVIGTAIQLLAAVPSIIFGMWGFSVIVPLMARYVEPAAAHSLGRLPGIGVLFRGAPYGTGFLTGGIILAVMITPFISAVMRDVFTSMPAVLKESAYGLGMTRWEVMRRIVLPWSRTAVVGGIMLGLGRALGETMAITFVIGNANHIGWSLFSPGNTIASLIALEFPESAMGSLKFSSLMAAGFLLMVISFATLICSRWLLRSARTGK
;
A
#
# COMPACT_ATOMS: atom_id res chain seq x y z
N VAL A 1 79.99 19.40 -33.44
CA VAL A 1 81.11 18.44 -33.45
C VAL A 1 80.65 17.20 -32.72
N THR A 2 80.49 16.13 -33.55
CA THR A 2 80.70 14.71 -33.26
C THR A 2 79.91 14.07 -32.08
N GLN A 3 79.29 12.94 -32.14
CA GLN A 3 79.25 11.81 -33.11
C GLN A 3 78.05 10.93 -32.76
N VAL A 4 77.52 10.33 -33.80
CA VAL A 4 76.53 9.22 -33.86
C VAL A 4 77.14 7.95 -33.31
N THR A 5 76.43 7.15 -32.56
CA THR A 5 76.53 5.68 -32.60
C THR A 5 75.18 5.02 -32.47
N HIS A 6 74.91 4.14 -33.44
CA HIS A 6 73.89 3.16 -33.54
C HIS A 6 73.91 2.12 -32.41
N GLY A 7 72.78 1.60 -32.04
CA GLY A 7 72.65 0.41 -31.20
C GLY A 7 71.19 -0.12 -31.21
N HIS A 8 71.00 -1.03 -32.12
CA HIS A 8 70.08 -2.21 -32.17
C HIS A 8 68.83 -2.33 -31.35
N ASP A 9 67.80 -2.67 -32.08
CA ASP A 9 66.55 -3.36 -31.74
C ASP A 9 66.71 -4.42 -30.64
N GLU A 10 65.78 -4.38 -29.67
CA GLU A 10 65.23 -5.57 -29.05
C GLU A 10 63.78 -5.25 -28.56
N ALA A 11 62.84 -5.95 -29.13
CA ALA A 11 61.44 -5.96 -28.69
C ALA A 11 61.32 -6.66 -27.32
N PRO A 12 60.63 -6.12 -26.34
CA PRO A 12 60.30 -6.89 -25.15
C PRO A 12 59.05 -7.71 -25.36
N ASP A 13 59.25 -8.97 -25.15
CA ASP A 13 58.36 -10.12 -25.05
C ASP A 13 57.10 -9.81 -24.25
N ALA A 14 55.98 -10.07 -24.89
CA ALA A 14 54.62 -10.02 -24.27
C ALA A 14 54.35 -11.33 -23.53
N ALA A 15 54.89 -11.51 -22.33
CA ALA A 15 54.50 -12.59 -21.42
C ALA A 15 54.78 -12.22 -19.95
N GLY A 16 54.20 -11.12 -19.48
CA GLY A 16 54.05 -10.80 -18.06
C GLY A 16 52.82 -11.51 -17.50
N VAL A 17 52.97 -12.78 -17.20
CA VAL A 17 52.01 -13.59 -16.43
C VAL A 17 51.69 -12.89 -15.13
N PHE A 18 50.43 -12.49 -14.96
CA PHE A 18 49.85 -11.96 -13.73
C PHE A 18 49.84 -13.08 -12.69
N CYS A 19 50.98 -13.27 -12.00
CA CYS A 19 51.04 -14.06 -10.78
C CYS A 19 50.24 -13.35 -9.70
N MET A 20 48.97 -13.69 -9.59
CA MET A 20 48.13 -13.32 -8.48
C MET A 20 48.61 -14.09 -7.24
N ASP A 21 49.36 -13.36 -6.43
CA ASP A 21 49.90 -13.86 -5.16
C ASP A 21 48.78 -14.37 -4.26
N ARG A 22 48.77 -15.69 -4.06
CA ARG A 22 47.84 -16.45 -3.19
C ARG A 22 48.23 -16.33 -1.70
N SER A 23 48.77 -15.24 -1.23
CA SER A 23 49.23 -15.07 0.15
C SER A 23 48.36 -14.16 1.03
N ILE A 24 47.07 -13.89 0.64
CA ILE A 24 46.11 -13.18 1.53
C ILE A 24 45.03 -14.14 2.05
N THR A 25 45.41 -15.34 2.46
CA THR A 25 44.48 -16.25 3.16
C THR A 25 45.11 -16.84 4.42
N SER A 26 45.63 -15.97 5.30
CA SER A 26 46.10 -16.48 6.60
C SER A 26 46.26 -15.39 7.65
N SER A 27 45.20 -14.63 7.94
CA SER A 27 45.20 -13.82 9.16
C SER A 27 43.78 -13.43 9.67
N ALA A 28 42.87 -14.38 9.68
CA ALA A 28 41.53 -14.17 10.25
C ALA A 28 41.12 -15.34 11.14
N SER A 29 41.98 -15.83 12.03
CA SER A 29 41.59 -16.94 12.92
C SER A 29 41.99 -16.74 14.39
N LEU A 30 41.99 -15.52 14.94
CA LEU A 30 42.26 -15.35 16.37
C LEU A 30 41.28 -14.45 17.16
N THR A 31 40.02 -14.32 16.77
CA THR A 31 38.99 -13.69 17.64
C THR A 31 37.65 -14.38 17.55
N GLY A 32 37.62 -15.69 17.27
CA GLY A 32 36.38 -16.42 16.93
C GLY A 32 35.44 -16.81 18.09
N GLY A 33 35.89 -16.82 19.34
CA GLY A 33 35.12 -17.45 20.42
C GLY A 33 34.01 -16.57 21.02
N THR A 34 34.26 -15.32 21.24
CA THR A 34 33.27 -14.41 21.89
C THR A 34 32.32 -13.77 20.88
N ARG A 35 32.80 -13.45 19.67
CA ARG A 35 31.95 -12.97 18.55
C ARG A 35 30.97 -14.05 18.10
N ALA A 36 31.42 -15.29 17.94
CA ALA A 36 30.54 -16.40 17.53
C ALA A 36 29.40 -16.66 18.52
N ARG A 37 29.64 -16.50 19.84
CA ARG A 37 28.57 -16.61 20.86
C ARG A 37 27.61 -15.42 20.81
N GLY A 38 28.09 -14.21 20.62
CA GLY A 38 27.28 -13.01 20.41
C GLY A 38 26.38 -13.11 19.17
N ASP A 39 26.95 -13.57 18.07
CA ASP A 39 26.23 -13.75 16.80
C ASP A 39 25.18 -14.86 16.92
N ALA A 40 25.47 -15.97 17.61
CA ALA A 40 24.52 -17.04 17.87
C ALA A 40 23.37 -16.58 18.78
N LEU A 41 23.67 -15.79 19.83
CA LEU A 41 22.67 -15.20 20.71
C LEU A 41 21.78 -14.22 19.94
N PHE A 42 22.37 -13.32 19.15
CA PHE A 42 21.66 -12.37 18.30
C PHE A 42 20.75 -13.12 17.30
N ALA A 43 21.29 -14.12 16.59
CA ALA A 43 20.49 -14.93 15.66
C ALA A 43 19.36 -15.67 16.39
N GLY A 44 19.60 -16.13 17.63
CA GLY A 44 18.56 -16.73 18.49
C GLY A 44 17.44 -15.75 18.81
N ILE A 45 17.79 -14.53 19.27
CA ILE A 45 16.81 -13.48 19.59
C ILE A 45 15.99 -13.12 18.35
N VAL A 46 16.61 -12.93 17.20
CA VAL A 46 15.92 -12.61 15.94
C VAL A 46 14.96 -13.71 15.52
N ARG A 47 15.38 -14.98 15.62
CA ARG A 47 14.50 -16.13 15.34
C ARG A 47 13.32 -16.22 16.31
N CYS A 48 13.56 -16.05 17.61
CA CYS A 48 12.49 -16.04 18.61
C CYS A 48 11.51 -14.91 18.37
N SER A 49 11.98 -13.70 18.06
CA SER A 49 11.12 -12.56 17.72
C SER A 49 10.28 -12.82 16.46
N ALA A 50 10.88 -13.39 15.43
CA ALA A 50 10.18 -13.76 14.21
C ALA A 50 9.11 -14.83 14.46
N LEU A 51 9.43 -15.85 15.26
CA LEU A 51 8.47 -16.90 15.65
C LEU A 51 7.33 -16.33 16.51
N LEU A 52 7.62 -15.42 17.41
CA LEU A 52 6.60 -14.80 18.27
C LEU A 52 5.60 -14.00 17.43
N ILE A 53 6.07 -13.21 16.47
CA ILE A 53 5.20 -12.49 15.53
C ILE A 53 4.36 -13.47 14.71
N LEU A 54 4.97 -14.53 14.20
CA LEU A 54 4.26 -15.54 13.40
C LEU A 54 3.20 -16.27 14.22
N LEU A 55 3.52 -16.65 15.46
CA LEU A 55 2.58 -17.28 16.38
C LEU A 55 1.46 -16.32 16.78
N GLY A 56 1.76 -15.04 17.03
CA GLY A 56 0.75 -14.01 17.31
C GLY A 56 -0.23 -13.84 16.15
N LEU A 57 0.28 -13.72 14.93
CA LEU A 57 -0.55 -13.63 13.73
C LEU A 57 -1.37 -14.89 13.51
N GLY A 58 -0.75 -16.07 13.61
CA GLY A 58 -1.43 -17.36 13.51
C GLY A 58 -2.50 -17.55 14.58
N GLY A 59 -2.21 -17.16 15.82
CA GLY A 59 -3.15 -17.17 16.93
C GLY A 59 -4.35 -16.26 16.70
N MET A 60 -4.13 -15.04 16.19
CA MET A 60 -5.21 -14.12 15.82
C MET A 60 -6.12 -14.74 14.74
N ILE A 61 -5.52 -15.32 13.70
CA ILE A 61 -6.27 -16.02 12.64
C ILE A 61 -7.10 -17.15 13.21
N ALA A 62 -6.50 -17.97 14.08
CA ALA A 62 -7.18 -19.10 14.70
C ALA A 62 -8.35 -18.67 15.59
N VAL A 63 -8.18 -17.62 16.40
CA VAL A 63 -9.24 -17.05 17.25
C VAL A 63 -10.39 -16.50 16.42
N MET A 64 -10.09 -15.74 15.36
CA MET A 64 -11.12 -15.21 14.47
C MET A 64 -11.87 -16.33 13.73
N ALA A 65 -11.17 -17.32 13.20
CA ALA A 65 -11.79 -18.48 12.56
C ALA A 65 -12.65 -19.30 13.52
N TRP A 66 -12.17 -19.48 14.77
CA TRP A 66 -12.94 -20.15 15.81
C TRP A 66 -14.20 -19.36 16.21
N GLY A 67 -14.09 -18.03 16.41
CA GLY A 67 -15.22 -17.15 16.71
C GLY A 67 -16.26 -17.09 15.58
N ALA A 68 -15.80 -17.19 14.33
CA ALA A 68 -16.65 -17.16 13.14
C ALA A 68 -17.51 -18.41 12.93
N ARG A 69 -17.20 -19.52 13.63
CA ARG A 69 -17.90 -20.83 13.41
C ARG A 69 -19.40 -20.77 13.58
N GLY A 70 -19.89 -20.01 14.57
CA GLY A 70 -21.34 -19.85 14.81
C GLY A 70 -22.05 -19.22 13.61
N ALA A 71 -21.49 -18.18 13.02
CA ALA A 71 -22.04 -17.51 11.84
C ALA A 71 -22.04 -18.43 10.61
N PHE A 72 -20.90 -19.10 10.34
CA PHE A 72 -20.80 -20.03 9.22
C PHE A 72 -21.67 -21.29 9.39
N ALA A 73 -21.89 -21.75 10.61
CA ALA A 73 -22.80 -22.86 10.89
C ALA A 73 -24.26 -22.49 10.68
N THR A 74 -24.64 -21.25 11.00
CA THR A 74 -26.04 -20.78 10.88
C THR A 74 -26.37 -20.34 9.45
N PHE A 75 -25.49 -19.54 8.82
CA PHE A 75 -25.76 -18.93 7.50
C PHE A 75 -25.03 -19.63 6.35
N GLY A 76 -24.07 -20.51 6.65
CA GLY A 76 -23.30 -21.21 5.62
C GLY A 76 -22.52 -20.26 4.69
N PRO A 77 -22.32 -20.66 3.41
CA PRO A 77 -21.69 -19.80 2.40
C PRO A 77 -22.53 -18.58 2.04
N GLY A 78 -23.84 -18.61 2.32
CA GLY A 78 -24.77 -17.49 2.12
C GLY A 78 -24.37 -16.24 2.87
N PHE A 79 -23.67 -16.36 4.01
CA PHE A 79 -23.13 -15.23 4.78
C PHE A 79 -22.32 -14.25 3.93
N ILE A 80 -21.55 -14.75 2.96
CA ILE A 80 -20.69 -13.92 2.12
C ILE A 80 -21.48 -13.14 1.07
N LEU A 81 -22.61 -13.71 0.59
CA LEU A 81 -23.39 -13.16 -0.52
C LEU A 81 -24.62 -12.35 -0.08
N ASP A 82 -25.05 -12.50 1.16
CA ASP A 82 -26.21 -11.81 1.69
C ASP A 82 -25.84 -10.35 2.05
N PRO A 83 -26.54 -9.36 1.50
CA PRO A 83 -26.32 -7.95 1.83
C PRO A 83 -27.00 -7.50 3.14
N ALA A 84 -27.89 -8.32 3.71
CA ALA A 84 -28.67 -7.93 4.87
C ALA A 84 -27.85 -7.96 6.16
N TRP A 85 -27.93 -6.89 6.94
CA TRP A 85 -27.38 -6.83 8.30
C TRP A 85 -28.43 -6.26 9.24
N ASN A 86 -29.13 -7.13 9.95
CA ASN A 86 -30.23 -6.76 10.84
C ASN A 86 -30.09 -7.42 12.22
N PRO A 87 -29.65 -6.66 13.24
CA PRO A 87 -29.50 -7.17 14.60
C PRO A 87 -30.84 -7.58 15.25
N VAL A 88 -31.96 -6.98 14.83
CA VAL A 88 -33.28 -7.26 15.43
C VAL A 88 -33.81 -8.63 15.00
N THR A 89 -33.71 -8.95 13.72
CA THR A 89 -34.11 -10.26 13.17
C THR A 89 -32.96 -11.30 13.26
N GLN A 90 -31.81 -10.93 13.81
CA GLN A 90 -30.61 -11.77 13.88
C GLN A 90 -30.19 -12.35 12.53
N HIS A 91 -30.39 -11.59 11.46
CA HIS A 91 -30.00 -11.95 10.13
C HIS A 91 -28.78 -11.15 9.70
N PHE A 92 -27.65 -11.84 9.46
CA PHE A 92 -26.36 -11.21 9.22
C PHE A 92 -25.73 -11.72 7.94
N GLY A 93 -25.30 -10.78 7.09
CA GLY A 93 -24.58 -11.03 5.86
C GLY A 93 -23.42 -10.05 5.68
N ALA A 94 -22.39 -10.47 4.97
CA ALA A 94 -21.17 -9.68 4.80
C ALA A 94 -21.07 -8.99 3.43
N ALA A 95 -21.99 -9.23 2.48
CA ALA A 95 -21.85 -8.71 1.12
C ALA A 95 -21.78 -7.18 1.06
N ALA A 96 -22.62 -6.47 1.80
CA ALA A 96 -22.62 -5.00 1.78
C ALA A 96 -21.30 -4.40 2.34
N PRO A 97 -20.81 -4.81 3.53
CA PRO A 97 -19.52 -4.33 4.03
C PRO A 97 -18.32 -4.74 3.17
N VAL A 98 -18.33 -5.95 2.58
CA VAL A 98 -17.28 -6.39 1.63
C VAL A 98 -17.27 -5.49 0.41
N PHE A 99 -18.43 -5.26 -0.20
CA PHE A 99 -18.59 -4.36 -1.34
C PHE A 99 -18.06 -2.96 -1.02
N GLY A 100 -18.47 -2.37 0.11
CA GLY A 100 -18.02 -1.05 0.51
C GLY A 100 -16.50 -0.99 0.74
N THR A 101 -15.92 -2.00 1.36
CA THR A 101 -14.46 -2.08 1.57
C THR A 101 -13.71 -2.09 0.24
N LEU A 102 -14.15 -2.90 -0.73
CA LEU A 102 -13.50 -3.00 -2.03
C LEU A 102 -13.66 -1.73 -2.87
N VAL A 103 -14.86 -1.15 -2.89
CA VAL A 103 -15.15 0.08 -3.66
C VAL A 103 -14.37 1.26 -3.12
N THR A 104 -14.39 1.50 -1.80
CA THR A 104 -13.65 2.62 -1.19
C THR A 104 -12.14 2.47 -1.34
N ALA A 105 -11.60 1.25 -1.20
CA ALA A 105 -10.19 0.97 -1.43
C ALA A 105 -9.81 1.18 -2.91
N LEU A 106 -10.64 0.77 -3.86
CA LEU A 106 -10.40 1.00 -5.28
C LEU A 106 -10.39 2.49 -5.63
N ILE A 107 -11.38 3.25 -5.16
CA ILE A 107 -11.44 4.70 -5.36
C ILE A 107 -10.18 5.35 -4.79
N SER A 108 -9.80 4.98 -3.57
CA SER A 108 -8.64 5.57 -2.92
C SER A 108 -7.34 5.32 -3.67
N ILE A 109 -7.12 4.11 -4.19
CA ILE A 109 -5.91 3.79 -4.98
C ILE A 109 -5.91 4.51 -6.33
N VAL A 110 -7.04 4.56 -7.03
CA VAL A 110 -7.15 5.25 -8.32
C VAL A 110 -6.79 6.75 -8.19
N ILE A 111 -7.13 7.37 -7.07
CA ILE A 111 -6.80 8.78 -6.80
C ILE A 111 -5.37 8.91 -6.22
N ALA A 112 -5.02 8.11 -5.22
CA ALA A 112 -3.78 8.27 -4.48
C ALA A 112 -2.54 7.92 -5.30
N VAL A 113 -2.59 6.90 -6.16
CA VAL A 113 -1.40 6.45 -6.90
C VAL A 113 -0.88 7.51 -7.89
N PRO A 114 -1.72 8.13 -8.75
CA PRO A 114 -1.27 9.21 -9.63
C PRO A 114 -0.74 10.42 -8.86
N LEU A 115 -1.42 10.80 -7.76
CA LEU A 115 -1.00 11.93 -6.92
C LEU A 115 0.35 11.62 -6.24
N ALA A 116 0.48 10.46 -5.64
CA ALA A 116 1.72 10.03 -4.97
C ALA A 116 2.89 9.94 -5.95
N PHE A 117 2.64 9.41 -7.15
CA PHE A 117 3.64 9.39 -8.22
C PHE A 117 4.07 10.80 -8.62
N GLY A 118 3.10 11.70 -8.85
CA GLY A 118 3.38 13.10 -9.20
C GLY A 118 4.19 13.81 -8.13
N ILE A 119 3.84 13.63 -6.86
CA ILE A 119 4.58 14.17 -5.71
C ILE A 119 6.01 13.60 -5.67
N ALA A 120 6.16 12.30 -5.74
CA ALA A 120 7.48 11.65 -5.71
C ALA A 120 8.36 12.09 -6.89
N PHE A 121 7.81 12.13 -8.11
CA PHE A 121 8.49 12.61 -9.30
C PHE A 121 8.95 14.07 -9.15
N TRP A 122 8.06 14.94 -8.67
CA TRP A 122 8.40 16.34 -8.46
C TRP A 122 9.51 16.52 -7.42
N LEU A 123 9.44 15.79 -6.31
CA LEU A 123 10.44 15.84 -5.24
C LEU A 123 11.81 15.32 -5.67
N THR A 124 11.87 14.33 -6.57
CA THR A 124 13.13 13.67 -6.94
C THR A 124 13.81 14.29 -8.17
N GLU A 125 13.03 14.84 -9.11
CA GLU A 125 13.57 15.26 -10.42
C GLU A 125 13.44 16.77 -10.67
N ILE A 126 12.54 17.47 -9.98
CA ILE A 126 12.20 18.87 -10.31
C ILE A 126 12.58 19.81 -9.18
N ALA A 127 12.26 19.46 -7.94
CA ALA A 127 12.45 20.33 -6.78
C ALA A 127 13.93 20.55 -6.45
N SER A 128 14.28 21.74 -5.95
CA SER A 128 15.60 21.97 -5.39
C SER A 128 15.81 21.10 -4.13
N ALA A 129 17.06 20.74 -3.82
CA ALA A 129 17.38 19.86 -2.69
C ALA A 129 16.81 20.36 -1.35
N ARG A 130 16.85 21.69 -1.11
CA ARG A 130 16.28 22.30 0.11
C ARG A 130 14.76 22.12 0.17
N LEU A 131 14.07 22.41 -0.93
CA LEU A 131 12.62 22.31 -1.02
C LEU A 131 12.14 20.85 -0.95
N ALA A 132 12.83 19.94 -1.61
CA ALA A 132 12.56 18.51 -1.58
C ALA A 132 12.70 17.94 -0.16
N ASN A 133 13.68 18.40 0.63
CA ASN A 133 13.83 17.96 2.00
C ASN A 133 12.72 18.51 2.92
N VAL A 134 12.41 19.80 2.83
CA VAL A 134 11.35 20.40 3.67
C VAL A 134 9.99 19.78 3.39
N ILE A 135 9.59 19.73 2.10
CA ILE A 135 8.30 19.17 1.71
C ILE A 135 8.26 17.66 1.95
N GLY A 136 9.36 16.95 1.67
CA GLY A 136 9.42 15.52 1.95
C GLY A 136 9.27 15.19 3.44
N THR A 137 9.87 15.99 4.33
CA THR A 137 9.67 15.85 5.78
C THR A 137 8.21 16.16 6.17
N ALA A 138 7.62 17.23 5.61
CA ALA A 138 6.23 17.57 5.86
C ALA A 138 5.27 16.45 5.44
N ILE A 139 5.52 15.80 4.29
CA ILE A 139 4.73 14.64 3.82
C ILE A 139 4.89 13.44 4.75
N GLN A 140 6.10 13.17 5.26
CA GLN A 140 6.32 12.10 6.23
C GLN A 140 5.60 12.38 7.56
N LEU A 141 5.60 13.63 8.04
CA LEU A 141 4.84 14.02 9.22
C LEU A 141 3.33 13.88 9.01
N LEU A 142 2.83 14.22 7.81
CA LEU A 142 1.42 14.03 7.47
C LEU A 142 1.03 12.55 7.45
N ALA A 143 1.92 11.66 7.03
CA ALA A 143 1.68 10.21 7.09
C ALA A 143 1.58 9.65 8.52
N ALA A 144 2.15 10.35 9.51
CA ALA A 144 2.10 9.98 10.92
C ALA A 144 0.85 10.51 11.66
N VAL A 145 0.03 11.34 11.02
CA VAL A 145 -1.20 11.88 11.63
C VAL A 145 -2.19 10.74 11.92
N PRO A 146 -2.79 10.68 13.12
CA PRO A 146 -3.82 9.70 13.46
C PRO A 146 -5.02 9.77 12.51
N SER A 147 -5.49 8.62 12.05
CA SER A 147 -6.56 8.51 11.05
C SER A 147 -7.89 9.15 11.48
N ILE A 148 -8.17 9.16 12.79
CA ILE A 148 -9.36 9.82 13.34
C ILE A 148 -9.42 11.32 13.01
N ILE A 149 -8.27 12.00 12.95
CA ILE A 149 -8.20 13.43 12.60
C ILE A 149 -8.65 13.64 11.16
N PHE A 150 -8.22 12.78 10.24
CA PHE A 150 -8.68 12.81 8.85
C PHE A 150 -10.19 12.55 8.74
N GLY A 151 -10.73 11.63 9.57
CA GLY A 151 -12.18 11.37 9.62
C GLY A 151 -12.98 12.56 10.10
N MET A 152 -12.57 13.17 11.20
CA MET A 152 -13.25 14.36 11.78
C MET A 152 -13.16 15.58 10.83
N TRP A 153 -11.97 15.82 10.27
CA TRP A 153 -11.79 16.87 9.27
C TRP A 153 -12.63 16.59 8.01
N GLY A 154 -12.64 15.34 7.55
CA GLY A 154 -13.44 14.89 6.43
C GLY A 154 -14.94 15.13 6.67
N PHE A 155 -15.44 14.77 7.84
CA PHE A 155 -16.83 14.98 8.21
C PHE A 155 -17.20 16.46 8.27
N SER A 156 -16.32 17.29 8.88
CA SER A 156 -16.61 18.70 9.10
C SER A 156 -16.42 19.58 7.86
N VAL A 157 -15.50 19.20 6.93
CA VAL A 157 -15.13 20.04 5.78
C VAL A 157 -15.49 19.37 4.46
N ILE A 158 -15.10 18.11 4.26
CA ILE A 158 -15.28 17.44 2.97
C ILE A 158 -16.72 17.04 2.73
N VAL A 159 -17.41 16.47 3.73
CA VAL A 159 -18.83 16.08 3.60
C VAL A 159 -19.73 17.25 3.18
N PRO A 160 -19.69 18.44 3.84
CA PRO A 160 -20.46 19.60 3.37
C PRO A 160 -20.06 20.08 1.99
N LEU A 161 -18.76 20.02 1.63
CA LEU A 161 -18.27 20.40 0.32
C LEU A 161 -18.81 19.45 -0.77
N MET A 162 -18.77 18.15 -0.50
CA MET A 162 -19.31 17.12 -1.39
C MET A 162 -20.82 17.30 -1.61
N ALA A 163 -21.59 17.45 -0.52
CA ALA A 163 -23.05 17.60 -0.58
C ALA A 163 -23.48 18.85 -1.35
N ARG A 164 -22.78 19.98 -1.16
CA ARG A 164 -23.19 21.28 -1.74
C ARG A 164 -22.70 21.50 -3.16
N TYR A 165 -21.51 21.02 -3.52
CA TYR A 165 -20.86 21.39 -4.78
C TYR A 165 -20.52 20.19 -5.65
N VAL A 166 -19.83 19.16 -5.11
CA VAL A 166 -19.24 18.12 -5.94
C VAL A 166 -20.30 17.12 -6.41
N GLU A 167 -21.12 16.61 -5.51
CA GLU A 167 -22.14 15.60 -5.85
C GLU A 167 -23.22 16.18 -6.78
N PRO A 168 -23.78 17.40 -6.56
CA PRO A 168 -24.71 18.00 -7.50
C PRO A 168 -24.09 18.26 -8.86
N ALA A 169 -22.86 18.80 -8.92
CA ALA A 169 -22.17 19.06 -10.17
C ALA A 169 -21.88 17.76 -10.95
N ALA A 170 -21.43 16.71 -10.26
CA ALA A 170 -21.19 15.40 -10.86
C ALA A 170 -22.49 14.72 -11.31
N ALA A 171 -23.57 14.82 -10.56
CA ALA A 171 -24.87 14.30 -10.96
C ALA A 171 -25.41 15.00 -12.22
N HIS A 172 -25.23 16.33 -12.34
CA HIS A 172 -25.65 17.08 -13.50
C HIS A 172 -24.80 16.83 -14.76
N SER A 173 -23.49 16.62 -14.60
CA SER A 173 -22.55 16.40 -15.71
C SER A 173 -22.42 14.92 -16.08
N LEU A 174 -21.91 14.10 -15.16
CA LEU A 174 -21.60 12.69 -15.38
C LEU A 174 -22.84 11.79 -15.27
N GLY A 175 -23.84 12.16 -14.44
CA GLY A 175 -25.06 11.41 -14.25
C GLY A 175 -25.96 11.31 -15.50
N ARG A 176 -25.71 12.16 -16.54
CA ARG A 176 -26.40 12.13 -17.83
C ARG A 176 -25.78 11.19 -18.86
N LEU A 177 -24.57 10.72 -18.62
CA LEU A 177 -23.85 9.85 -19.56
C LEU A 177 -24.48 8.45 -19.58
N PRO A 178 -24.76 7.85 -20.74
CA PRO A 178 -25.26 6.49 -20.83
C PRO A 178 -24.21 5.50 -20.27
N GLY A 179 -24.64 4.58 -19.42
CA GLY A 179 -23.79 3.56 -18.79
C GLY A 179 -23.16 4.03 -17.47
N ILE A 180 -22.26 5.02 -17.50
CA ILE A 180 -21.53 5.50 -16.33
C ILE A 180 -22.42 6.35 -15.40
N GLY A 181 -23.46 6.98 -15.94
CA GLY A 181 -24.34 7.86 -15.19
C GLY A 181 -25.02 7.21 -13.98
N VAL A 182 -25.22 5.90 -13.97
CA VAL A 182 -25.77 5.17 -12.82
C VAL A 182 -24.89 5.32 -11.56
N LEU A 183 -23.57 5.43 -11.73
CA LEU A 183 -22.62 5.61 -10.62
C LEU A 183 -22.72 7.00 -9.96
N PHE A 184 -23.26 8.00 -10.67
CA PHE A 184 -23.33 9.40 -10.23
C PHE A 184 -24.78 9.86 -10.03
N ARG A 185 -25.76 8.95 -9.91
CA ARG A 185 -27.15 9.23 -9.62
C ARG A 185 -27.44 8.94 -8.17
N GLY A 186 -28.01 9.91 -7.45
CA GLY A 186 -28.38 9.73 -6.03
C GLY A 186 -28.67 11.06 -5.37
N ALA A 187 -29.15 11.01 -4.14
CA ALA A 187 -29.30 12.21 -3.32
C ALA A 187 -27.93 12.67 -2.81
N PRO A 188 -27.65 13.97 -2.84
CA PRO A 188 -26.36 14.51 -2.45
C PRO A 188 -26.22 14.61 -0.92
N TYR A 189 -26.00 13.49 -0.26
CA TYR A 189 -25.81 13.45 1.20
C TYR A 189 -24.42 13.93 1.64
N GLY A 190 -23.47 13.93 0.74
CA GLY A 190 -22.05 14.20 1.04
C GLY A 190 -21.33 13.06 1.75
N THR A 191 -22.05 12.14 2.37
CA THR A 191 -21.51 10.91 2.95
C THR A 191 -21.76 9.74 2.00
N GLY A 192 -20.72 8.92 1.75
CA GLY A 192 -20.85 7.79 0.83
C GLY A 192 -19.51 7.21 0.41
N PHE A 193 -19.57 6.27 -0.53
CA PHE A 193 -18.37 5.57 -1.02
C PHE A 193 -17.34 6.52 -1.64
N LEU A 194 -17.78 7.54 -2.41
CA LEU A 194 -16.88 8.50 -3.04
C LEU A 194 -16.15 9.33 -2.00
N THR A 195 -16.87 9.90 -1.04
CA THR A 195 -16.29 10.71 0.03
C THR A 195 -15.34 9.88 0.89
N GLY A 196 -15.72 8.66 1.27
CA GLY A 196 -14.85 7.72 1.97
C GLY A 196 -13.58 7.41 1.18
N GLY A 197 -13.71 7.15 -0.12
CA GLY A 197 -12.58 6.89 -1.01
C GLY A 197 -11.63 8.08 -1.16
N ILE A 198 -12.16 9.32 -1.23
CA ILE A 198 -11.35 10.56 -1.29
C ILE A 198 -10.57 10.76 0.01
N ILE A 199 -11.22 10.61 1.17
CA ILE A 199 -10.55 10.74 2.48
C ILE A 199 -9.43 9.71 2.62
N LEU A 200 -9.70 8.45 2.25
CA LEU A 200 -8.67 7.41 2.20
C LEU A 200 -7.53 7.78 1.27
N ALA A 201 -7.84 8.31 0.08
CA ALA A 201 -6.82 8.72 -0.88
C ALA A 201 -5.91 9.80 -0.29
N VAL A 202 -6.47 10.83 0.36
CA VAL A 202 -5.69 11.87 1.04
C VAL A 202 -4.78 11.28 2.10
N MET A 203 -5.28 10.31 2.89
CA MET A 203 -4.53 9.69 3.98
C MET A 203 -3.41 8.77 3.49
N ILE A 204 -3.63 7.99 2.40
CA ILE A 204 -2.62 7.03 1.91
C ILE A 204 -1.62 7.67 0.94
N THR A 205 -1.94 8.80 0.31
CA THR A 205 -1.07 9.50 -0.64
C THR A 205 0.31 9.85 -0.04
N PRO A 206 0.42 10.45 1.17
CA PRO A 206 1.70 10.73 1.77
C PRO A 206 2.55 9.48 1.98
N PHE A 207 1.93 8.39 2.41
CA PHE A 207 2.59 7.13 2.64
C PHE A 207 3.15 6.53 1.34
N ILE A 208 2.34 6.44 0.29
CA ILE A 208 2.75 5.91 -1.01
C ILE A 208 3.83 6.80 -1.64
N SER A 209 3.69 8.14 -1.54
CA SER A 209 4.66 9.09 -2.11
C SER A 209 6.01 9.02 -1.41
N ALA A 210 6.05 8.80 -0.09
CA ALA A 210 7.28 8.60 0.65
C ALA A 210 8.03 7.34 0.17
N VAL A 211 7.33 6.21 0.06
CA VAL A 211 7.91 4.97 -0.46
C VAL A 211 8.41 5.13 -1.90
N MET A 212 7.63 5.76 -2.78
CA MET A 212 8.04 6.02 -4.17
C MET A 212 9.27 6.92 -4.23
N ARG A 213 9.33 7.98 -3.41
CA ARG A 213 10.48 8.87 -3.32
C ARG A 213 11.74 8.10 -2.92
N ASP A 214 11.68 7.30 -1.88
CA ASP A 214 12.82 6.50 -1.39
C ASP A 214 13.31 5.53 -2.47
N VAL A 215 12.39 4.91 -3.19
CA VAL A 215 12.71 4.01 -4.31
C VAL A 215 13.35 4.77 -5.47
N PHE A 216 12.86 5.96 -5.85
CA PHE A 216 13.44 6.75 -6.95
C PHE A 216 14.80 7.34 -6.60
N THR A 217 15.04 7.64 -5.31
CA THR A 217 16.35 8.11 -4.85
C THR A 217 17.37 7.01 -4.69
N SER A 218 16.96 5.76 -4.46
CA SER A 218 17.86 4.61 -4.34
C SER A 218 18.46 4.14 -5.67
N MET A 219 18.02 4.70 -6.79
CA MET A 219 18.56 4.39 -8.11
C MET A 219 19.99 4.91 -8.28
N PRO A 220 20.94 4.11 -8.83
CA PRO A 220 22.29 4.56 -9.10
C PRO A 220 22.32 5.81 -9.99
N ALA A 221 23.05 6.85 -9.54
CA ALA A 221 23.15 8.13 -10.26
C ALA A 221 23.68 7.97 -11.70
N VAL A 222 24.62 7.06 -11.89
CA VAL A 222 25.22 6.77 -13.21
C VAL A 222 24.17 6.44 -14.28
N LEU A 223 23.11 5.72 -13.94
CA LEU A 223 22.06 5.39 -14.92
C LEU A 223 21.25 6.62 -15.34
N LYS A 224 20.97 7.52 -14.38
CA LYS A 224 20.28 8.79 -14.69
C LYS A 224 21.18 9.74 -15.50
N GLU A 225 22.42 9.90 -15.08
CA GLU A 225 23.42 10.75 -15.74
C GLU A 225 23.69 10.29 -17.18
N SER A 226 23.84 8.99 -17.40
CA SER A 226 24.00 8.43 -18.75
C SER A 226 22.79 8.73 -19.65
N ALA A 227 21.59 8.63 -19.10
CA ALA A 227 20.37 8.94 -19.86
C ALA A 227 20.27 10.44 -20.19
N TYR A 228 20.63 11.32 -19.26
CA TYR A 228 20.72 12.76 -19.52
C TYR A 228 21.84 13.10 -20.54
N GLY A 229 22.98 12.41 -20.49
CA GLY A 229 24.04 12.53 -21.47
C GLY A 229 23.63 12.18 -22.90
N LEU A 230 22.64 11.29 -23.04
CA LEU A 230 22.00 10.96 -24.34
C LEU A 230 20.93 11.97 -24.77
N GLY A 231 20.73 13.06 -24.02
CA GLY A 231 19.76 14.11 -24.34
C GLY A 231 18.32 13.81 -23.92
N MET A 232 18.07 12.84 -23.05
CA MET A 232 16.73 12.53 -22.58
C MET A 232 16.19 13.62 -21.65
N THR A 233 14.91 13.93 -21.75
CA THR A 233 14.19 14.82 -20.83
C THR A 233 13.94 14.14 -19.48
N ARG A 234 13.70 14.94 -18.42
CA ARG A 234 13.38 14.41 -17.06
C ARG A 234 12.22 13.41 -17.08
N TRP A 235 11.19 13.69 -17.85
CA TRP A 235 10.03 12.81 -18.01
C TRP A 235 10.38 11.50 -18.71
N GLU A 236 11.23 11.54 -19.74
CA GLU A 236 11.70 10.34 -20.45
C GLU A 236 12.57 9.47 -19.56
N VAL A 237 13.49 10.08 -18.80
CA VAL A 237 14.31 9.37 -17.80
C VAL A 237 13.42 8.68 -16.77
N MET A 238 12.43 9.40 -16.23
CA MET A 238 11.47 8.82 -15.29
C MET A 238 10.72 7.64 -15.90
N ARG A 239 10.14 7.82 -17.08
CA ARG A 239 9.27 6.82 -17.72
C ARG A 239 10.04 5.62 -18.27
N ARG A 240 11.24 5.83 -18.87
CA ARG A 240 11.98 4.78 -19.58
C ARG A 240 13.07 4.11 -18.75
N ILE A 241 13.56 4.77 -17.73
CA ILE A 241 14.68 4.29 -16.91
C ILE A 241 14.25 4.03 -15.47
N VAL A 242 13.79 5.07 -14.75
CA VAL A 242 13.48 4.99 -13.31
C VAL A 242 12.32 4.06 -13.03
N LEU A 243 11.20 4.24 -13.72
CA LEU A 243 9.98 3.46 -13.49
C LEU A 243 10.17 1.97 -13.82
N PRO A 244 10.75 1.58 -14.97
CA PRO A 244 11.01 0.17 -15.27
C PRO A 244 11.98 -0.48 -14.30
N TRP A 245 13.02 0.26 -13.86
CA TRP A 245 13.98 -0.24 -12.88
C TRP A 245 13.34 -0.45 -11.51
N SER A 246 12.53 0.48 -11.07
CA SER A 246 11.92 0.51 -9.74
C SER A 246 10.53 -0.16 -9.65
N ARG A 247 9.99 -0.67 -10.76
CA ARG A 247 8.59 -1.15 -10.85
C ARG A 247 8.17 -2.09 -9.73
N THR A 248 9.04 -3.02 -9.33
CA THR A 248 8.73 -3.99 -8.27
C THR A 248 8.54 -3.30 -6.91
N ALA A 249 9.39 -2.32 -6.60
CA ALA A 249 9.34 -1.57 -5.35
C ALA A 249 8.17 -0.57 -5.35
N VAL A 250 7.89 0.08 -6.49
CA VAL A 250 6.73 0.97 -6.67
C VAL A 250 5.42 0.21 -6.46
N VAL A 251 5.25 -0.94 -7.11
CA VAL A 251 4.06 -1.78 -6.89
C VAL A 251 3.99 -2.26 -5.45
N GLY A 252 5.13 -2.62 -4.83
CA GLY A 252 5.20 -2.94 -3.40
C GLY A 252 4.66 -1.81 -2.51
N GLY A 253 5.07 -0.57 -2.78
CA GLY A 253 4.57 0.63 -2.08
C GLY A 253 3.07 0.86 -2.27
N ILE A 254 2.56 0.68 -3.49
CA ILE A 254 1.12 0.76 -3.78
C ILE A 254 0.35 -0.31 -2.99
N MET A 255 0.86 -1.54 -2.92
CA MET A 255 0.21 -2.63 -2.19
C MET A 255 0.23 -2.43 -0.68
N LEU A 256 1.29 -1.84 -0.14
CA LEU A 256 1.31 -1.43 1.27
C LEU A 256 0.25 -0.35 1.54
N GLY A 257 0.11 0.64 0.65
CA GLY A 257 -0.95 1.64 0.72
C GLY A 257 -2.35 1.03 0.63
N LEU A 258 -2.55 0.05 -0.27
CA LEU A 258 -3.82 -0.67 -0.40
C LEU A 258 -4.15 -1.48 0.86
N GLY A 259 -3.15 -2.18 1.44
CA GLY A 259 -3.33 -2.91 2.70
C GLY A 259 -3.78 -1.97 3.83
N ARG A 260 -3.21 -0.76 3.91
CA ARG A 260 -3.65 0.28 4.83
C ARG A 260 -5.07 0.73 4.56
N ALA A 261 -5.44 0.96 3.28
CA ALA A 261 -6.78 1.39 2.90
C ALA A 261 -7.86 0.35 3.23
N LEU A 262 -7.58 -0.94 3.01
CA LEU A 262 -8.52 -2.03 3.33
C LEU A 262 -8.81 -2.17 4.83
N GLY A 263 -7.82 -1.89 5.67
CA GLY A 263 -7.95 -1.99 7.13
C GLY A 263 -8.35 -0.69 7.83
N GLU A 264 -8.61 0.39 7.09
CA GLU A 264 -8.92 1.68 7.70
C GLU A 264 -10.30 1.68 8.35
N THR A 265 -10.32 2.06 9.61
CA THR A 265 -11.52 1.99 10.46
C THR A 265 -12.06 3.37 10.76
N MET A 266 -11.27 4.19 11.49
CA MET A 266 -11.79 5.41 12.11
C MET A 266 -12.09 6.51 11.09
N ALA A 267 -11.22 6.75 10.11
CA ALA A 267 -11.46 7.80 9.13
C ALA A 267 -12.73 7.52 8.30
N ILE A 268 -12.95 6.27 7.91
CA ILE A 268 -14.11 5.88 7.10
C ILE A 268 -15.40 5.94 7.90
N THR A 269 -15.44 5.49 9.15
CA THR A 269 -16.64 5.45 9.98
C THR A 269 -17.34 6.80 10.05
N PHE A 270 -16.58 7.92 10.05
CA PHE A 270 -17.16 9.26 10.10
C PHE A 270 -17.81 9.73 8.79
N VAL A 271 -17.39 9.20 7.64
CA VAL A 271 -17.72 9.81 6.34
C VAL A 271 -18.47 8.90 5.38
N ILE A 272 -18.55 7.60 5.66
CA ILE A 272 -19.17 6.63 4.74
C ILE A 272 -20.69 6.56 4.86
N GLY A 273 -21.27 7.01 5.99
CA GLY A 273 -22.71 7.03 6.22
C GLY A 273 -23.28 5.79 6.89
N ASN A 274 -22.51 4.74 7.11
CA ASN A 274 -22.81 3.53 7.91
C ASN A 274 -24.13 2.80 7.56
N ALA A 275 -24.46 2.74 6.28
CA ALA A 275 -25.65 2.05 5.78
C ALA A 275 -25.29 0.65 5.24
N ASN A 276 -26.01 -0.38 5.70
CA ASN A 276 -25.78 -1.77 5.31
C ASN A 276 -26.62 -2.14 4.08
N HIS A 277 -26.35 -1.54 2.93
CA HIS A 277 -26.96 -1.90 1.66
C HIS A 277 -25.96 -1.80 0.50
N ILE A 278 -26.21 -2.53 -0.57
CA ILE A 278 -25.43 -2.45 -1.79
C ILE A 278 -26.09 -1.45 -2.73
N GLY A 279 -25.44 -0.30 -2.93
CA GLY A 279 -25.87 0.71 -3.91
C GLY A 279 -24.85 0.83 -5.05
N TRP A 280 -25.33 0.92 -6.29
CA TRP A 280 -24.46 1.14 -7.44
C TRP A 280 -23.95 2.59 -7.56
N SER A 281 -24.57 3.51 -6.83
CA SER A 281 -24.17 4.90 -6.82
C SER A 281 -22.99 5.12 -5.86
N LEU A 282 -21.99 5.85 -6.32
CA LEU A 282 -20.84 6.28 -5.52
C LEU A 282 -21.21 7.30 -4.43
N PHE A 283 -22.38 7.95 -4.57
CA PHE A 283 -22.92 8.88 -3.57
C PHE A 283 -23.72 8.17 -2.48
N SER A 284 -24.06 6.89 -2.69
CA SER A 284 -24.80 6.13 -1.69
C SER A 284 -23.99 6.01 -0.40
N PRO A 285 -24.61 6.26 0.76
CA PRO A 285 -24.02 5.87 2.02
C PRO A 285 -23.87 4.35 2.05
N GLY A 286 -22.81 3.90 2.67
CA GLY A 286 -22.48 2.48 2.74
C GLY A 286 -21.81 2.12 4.06
N ASN A 287 -21.20 0.95 4.10
CA ASN A 287 -20.43 0.50 5.25
C ASN A 287 -19.19 -0.28 4.77
N THR A 288 -18.12 -0.29 5.55
CA THR A 288 -16.98 -1.18 5.34
C THR A 288 -16.93 -2.24 6.42
N ILE A 289 -16.20 -3.33 6.20
CA ILE A 289 -16.05 -4.36 7.24
C ILE A 289 -15.45 -3.74 8.50
N ALA A 290 -14.42 -2.90 8.35
CA ALA A 290 -13.74 -2.29 9.49
C ALA A 290 -14.65 -1.30 10.26
N SER A 291 -15.43 -0.46 9.55
CA SER A 291 -16.38 0.45 10.19
C SER A 291 -17.55 -0.30 10.84
N LEU A 292 -18.06 -1.36 10.21
CA LEU A 292 -19.08 -2.22 10.78
C LEU A 292 -18.63 -2.83 12.11
N ILE A 293 -17.42 -3.42 12.14
CA ILE A 293 -16.87 -3.98 13.38
C ILE A 293 -16.72 -2.91 14.44
N ALA A 294 -16.19 -1.74 14.10
CA ALA A 294 -15.96 -0.66 15.07
C ALA A 294 -17.26 -0.17 15.74
N LEU A 295 -18.35 -0.12 14.98
CA LEU A 295 -19.64 0.35 15.49
C LEU A 295 -20.40 -0.73 16.28
N GLU A 296 -20.40 -1.95 15.77
CA GLU A 296 -21.28 -3.01 16.28
C GLU A 296 -20.62 -3.90 17.35
N PHE A 297 -19.27 -3.98 17.36
CA PHE A 297 -18.56 -4.85 18.27
C PHE A 297 -18.74 -4.46 19.76
N PRO A 298 -18.69 -3.17 20.14
CA PRO A 298 -18.87 -2.76 21.54
C PRO A 298 -20.26 -3.13 22.10
N GLU A 299 -21.26 -3.23 21.21
CA GLU A 299 -22.65 -3.55 21.58
C GLU A 299 -22.99 -5.04 21.45
N SER A 300 -21.99 -5.88 21.09
CA SER A 300 -22.20 -7.32 20.90
C SER A 300 -21.88 -8.11 22.16
N ALA A 301 -22.85 -8.90 22.65
CA ALA A 301 -22.61 -9.80 23.77
C ALA A 301 -21.71 -10.96 23.32
N MET A 302 -20.71 -11.33 24.16
CA MET A 302 -19.86 -12.47 23.89
C MET A 302 -20.68 -13.76 23.75
N GLY A 303 -20.41 -14.55 22.71
CA GLY A 303 -21.14 -15.79 22.42
C GLY A 303 -22.46 -15.59 21.66
N SER A 304 -22.88 -14.35 21.39
CA SER A 304 -24.05 -14.07 20.56
C SER A 304 -23.79 -14.36 19.08
N LEU A 305 -24.87 -14.58 18.32
CA LEU A 305 -24.77 -14.75 16.86
C LEU A 305 -24.22 -13.48 16.19
N LYS A 306 -24.56 -12.29 16.70
CA LYS A 306 -24.00 -10.99 16.29
C LYS A 306 -22.47 -10.98 16.45
N PHE A 307 -21.96 -11.36 17.63
CA PHE A 307 -20.53 -11.45 17.90
C PHE A 307 -19.83 -12.40 16.92
N SER A 308 -20.39 -13.60 16.71
CA SER A 308 -19.85 -14.58 15.77
C SER A 308 -19.83 -14.06 14.33
N SER A 309 -20.86 -13.30 13.91
CA SER A 309 -20.95 -12.70 12.58
C SER A 309 -19.93 -11.57 12.40
N LEU A 310 -19.63 -10.77 13.43
CA LEU A 310 -18.56 -9.77 13.39
C LEU A 310 -17.17 -10.42 13.30
N MET A 311 -16.96 -11.53 14.04
CA MET A 311 -15.72 -12.31 13.92
C MET A 311 -15.57 -12.91 12.51
N ALA A 312 -16.66 -13.37 11.90
CA ALA A 312 -16.66 -13.86 10.53
C ALA A 312 -16.36 -12.74 9.52
N ALA A 313 -16.90 -11.55 9.70
CA ALA A 313 -16.60 -10.38 8.87
C ALA A 313 -15.12 -9.98 8.98
N GLY A 314 -14.55 -9.95 10.19
CA GLY A 314 -13.13 -9.70 10.41
C GLY A 314 -12.22 -10.78 9.79
N PHE A 315 -12.61 -12.03 9.87
CA PHE A 315 -11.92 -13.14 9.20
C PHE A 315 -11.94 -12.96 7.67
N LEU A 316 -13.08 -12.56 7.09
CA LEU A 316 -13.20 -12.23 5.66
C LEU A 316 -12.30 -11.06 5.26
N LEU A 317 -12.24 -10.00 6.06
CA LEU A 317 -11.35 -8.86 5.78
C LEU A 317 -9.89 -9.32 5.69
N MET A 318 -9.48 -10.18 6.60
CA MET A 318 -8.12 -10.74 6.60
C MET A 318 -7.86 -11.61 5.37
N VAL A 319 -8.83 -12.45 4.97
CA VAL A 319 -8.74 -13.27 3.75
C VAL A 319 -8.64 -12.38 2.50
N ILE A 320 -9.47 -11.33 2.41
CA ILE A 320 -9.43 -10.35 1.31
C ILE A 320 -8.06 -9.65 1.25
N SER A 321 -7.54 -9.19 2.39
CA SER A 321 -6.23 -8.53 2.46
C SER A 321 -5.11 -9.48 2.01
N PHE A 322 -5.16 -10.73 2.46
CA PHE A 322 -4.18 -11.75 2.07
C PHE A 322 -4.27 -12.11 0.57
N ALA A 323 -5.48 -12.28 0.05
CA ALA A 323 -5.73 -12.53 -1.36
C ALA A 323 -5.21 -11.39 -2.24
N THR A 324 -5.42 -10.14 -1.83
CA THR A 324 -4.92 -8.94 -2.51
C THR A 324 -3.38 -8.92 -2.57
N LEU A 325 -2.71 -9.25 -1.46
CA LEU A 325 -1.25 -9.33 -1.40
C LEU A 325 -0.70 -10.47 -2.27
N ILE A 326 -1.35 -11.63 -2.29
CA ILE A 326 -0.96 -12.77 -3.15
C ILE A 326 -1.13 -12.39 -4.62
N CYS A 327 -2.27 -11.83 -4.99
CA CYS A 327 -2.55 -11.37 -6.36
C CYS A 327 -1.49 -10.37 -6.85
N SER A 328 -1.12 -9.42 -6.01
CA SER A 328 -0.06 -8.47 -6.29
C SER A 328 1.29 -9.14 -6.55
N ARG A 329 1.69 -10.08 -5.69
CA ARG A 329 2.94 -10.82 -5.87
C ARG A 329 2.94 -11.66 -7.16
N TRP A 330 1.80 -12.23 -7.51
CA TRP A 330 1.65 -13.01 -8.73
C TRP A 330 1.78 -12.14 -9.98
N LEU A 331 1.13 -10.97 -10.00
CA LEU A 331 1.27 -9.98 -11.07
C LEU A 331 2.73 -9.53 -11.27
N LEU A 332 3.46 -9.32 -10.17
CA LEU A 332 4.87 -8.95 -10.23
C LEU A 332 5.77 -10.08 -10.77
N ARG A 333 5.47 -11.34 -10.45
CA ARG A 333 6.20 -12.49 -10.98
C ARG A 333 5.97 -12.65 -12.47
N SER A 334 4.73 -12.56 -12.93
CA SER A 334 4.37 -12.63 -14.36
C SER A 334 5.08 -11.55 -15.19
N ALA A 335 5.23 -10.34 -14.63
CA ALA A 335 5.95 -9.25 -15.29
C ALA A 335 7.49 -9.45 -15.35
N ARG A 336 8.06 -10.40 -14.60
CA ARG A 336 9.51 -10.75 -14.65
C ARG A 336 9.81 -11.83 -15.68
N THR A 337 8.86 -12.73 -15.95
CA THR A 337 9.03 -13.86 -16.87
C THR A 337 8.74 -13.51 -18.33
N GLY A 338 8.20 -12.35 -18.61
CA GLY A 338 7.90 -11.85 -19.96
C GLY A 338 9.05 -11.08 -20.65
N LYS A 339 10.33 -11.42 -20.32
CA LYS A 339 11.53 -10.93 -21.03
C LYS A 339 12.29 -12.10 -21.61
#